data_f2a3d0a645317d84ff9af5424ee5b43d
#
_entry.id   f2a3d0a645317d84ff9af5424ee5b43d
#
_cell.length_a   1.000
_cell.length_b   1.000
_cell.length_c   1.000
_cell.angle_alpha   90.00
_cell.angle_beta   90.00
_cell.angle_gamma   90.00
#
_symmetry.space_group_name_H-M   'P 1'
#
loop_
_entity.id
_entity.type
_entity.pdbx_description
1 polymer ?
#
loop_
_entity_poly.entity_id
_entity_poly.type
_entity_poly.pdbx_seq_one_letter_code
_entity_poly.pdbx_strand_id
1 'polypeptide(L)'
;MVRKNYGFTEYFQRAEDMRDKLNTVSPSMCLAKWLQVSINLTNGTTQSCYHPPAHPIPLEELVIDASALHNTKFKKQERKQMLEGKRPDGCSYCWKMEDAPGENLSDRHYKSSENWAEPFYDEVTDKPFDFNITPRYVEVNFNRACNFKCMYCSPHISTSWEEEIEKFGPYIFDKGGHNDITSLKQKGFMPIASATKDNPYVTAFWEWWPEIYRNLRVFRMTGGEPLMDKNTFKVLDYVNENPHGQLELSITSNMCPPDTKLFDRFVSKVQAIEVIRTYEDKANFNEHSGNHWYVDKGFKHFWLYVSFDGTGAQAEYMRTGLNYNLMLDNVRKFLNSTRYTTVSFINTFNLLSIPSLFSYLQLILELRQEFGGRNQTEFEIAPESTPEEIANGVVHKKYTQKRFQRIFFDIPLLNYPNWFDVKNATPDLIDMVEDCVAFMEANEQGSDYGKTLEGFKPHEILKLKRNLAMMKEGAGAEQISTNRRQFYQFIKQYDSRRQTNFLETFPEMTDFYNTCKEI
;
A
#
# COMPACT_ATOMS: atom_id res chain seq x y z
N MET A 1 12.63 16.29 -1.08
CA MET A 1 13.69 15.30 -1.29
C MET A 1 13.06 14.17 -2.06
N VAL A 2 13.48 13.95 -3.31
CA VAL A 2 13.23 12.73 -4.03
C VAL A 2 13.77 11.62 -3.15
N ARG A 3 13.09 10.45 -3.08
CA ARG A 3 13.80 9.23 -2.65
C ARG A 3 15.07 9.21 -3.49
N LYS A 4 16.20 9.66 -2.93
CA LYS A 4 17.48 9.27 -3.47
C LYS A 4 17.36 7.76 -3.55
N ASN A 5 17.65 7.16 -4.69
CA ASN A 5 17.95 5.75 -4.76
C ASN A 5 19.21 5.58 -3.92
N TYR A 6 19.04 5.54 -2.61
CA TYR A 6 20.06 5.14 -1.69
C TYR A 6 20.39 3.72 -2.12
N GLY A 7 21.64 3.47 -2.43
CA GLY A 7 22.09 2.12 -2.61
C GLY A 7 21.63 1.32 -1.39
N PHE A 8 21.34 0.05 -1.55
CA PHE A 8 20.90 -0.84 -0.48
C PHE A 8 21.68 -0.62 0.84
N THR A 9 22.98 -0.36 0.73
CA THR A 9 23.91 -0.01 1.81
C THR A 9 23.51 1.28 2.57
N GLU A 10 23.09 2.34 1.88
CA GLU A 10 22.74 3.63 2.52
C GLU A 10 21.40 3.52 3.27
N TYR A 11 20.46 2.75 2.76
CA TYR A 11 19.18 2.50 3.43
C TYR A 11 19.36 1.71 4.73
N PHE A 12 20.25 0.70 4.70
CA PHE A 12 20.64 -0.04 5.90
C PHE A 12 21.36 0.85 6.92
N GLN A 13 22.34 1.63 6.48
CA GLN A 13 23.10 2.52 7.37
C GLN A 13 22.17 3.51 8.09
N ARG A 14 21.22 4.10 7.37
CA ARG A 14 20.24 4.99 8.00
C ARG A 14 19.38 4.30 9.06
N ALA A 15 19.01 3.05 8.84
CA ALA A 15 18.24 2.28 9.81
C ALA A 15 19.08 1.88 11.03
N GLU A 16 20.39 1.61 10.86
CA GLU A 16 21.34 1.37 11.96
C GLU A 16 21.56 2.65 12.79
N ASP A 17 21.83 3.77 12.14
CA ASP A 17 21.98 5.06 12.80
C ASP A 17 20.70 5.43 13.58
N MET A 18 19.51 5.13 13.00
CA MET A 18 18.24 5.35 13.66
C MET A 18 18.04 4.40 14.84
N ARG A 19 18.43 3.12 14.74
CA ARG A 19 18.42 2.18 15.86
C ARG A 19 19.16 2.77 17.05
N ASP A 20 20.39 3.22 16.80
CA ASP A 20 21.26 3.75 17.85
C ASP A 20 20.67 5.04 18.47
N LYS A 21 20.11 5.90 17.61
CA LYS A 21 19.39 7.12 18.06
C LYS A 21 18.15 6.80 18.89
N LEU A 22 17.31 5.83 18.50
CA LEU A 22 16.14 5.41 19.26
C LEU A 22 16.52 4.81 20.63
N ASN A 23 17.59 4.02 20.65
CA ASN A 23 18.07 3.37 21.86
C ASN A 23 18.61 4.37 22.90
N THR A 24 18.94 5.61 22.53
CA THR A 24 19.25 6.67 23.52
C THR A 24 18.03 7.06 24.36
N VAL A 25 16.81 6.89 23.83
CA VAL A 25 15.57 7.12 24.56
C VAL A 25 15.17 5.87 25.35
N SER A 26 15.03 4.75 24.63
CA SER A 26 14.76 3.44 25.22
C SER A 26 14.99 2.31 24.21
N PRO A 27 15.28 1.07 24.64
CA PRO A 27 15.49 -0.06 23.76
C PRO A 27 14.24 -0.49 22.97
N SER A 28 13.08 0.07 23.27
CA SER A 28 11.80 -0.23 22.61
C SER A 28 11.19 0.98 21.89
N MET A 29 11.89 2.11 21.84
CA MET A 29 11.40 3.33 21.20
C MET A 29 11.14 3.11 19.70
N CYS A 30 10.02 3.69 19.19
CA CYS A 30 9.61 3.58 17.80
C CYS A 30 8.81 4.82 17.38
N LEU A 31 9.34 5.65 16.44
CA LEU A 31 8.64 6.86 15.99
C LEU A 31 7.29 6.56 15.30
N ALA A 32 7.17 5.39 14.63
CA ALA A 32 5.91 5.01 13.99
C ALA A 32 4.75 4.83 14.99
N LYS A 33 5.02 4.55 16.28
CA LYS A 33 3.99 4.49 17.31
C LYS A 33 3.33 5.85 17.57
N TRP A 34 4.03 6.93 17.31
CA TRP A 34 3.54 8.31 17.46
C TRP A 34 3.09 8.91 16.14
N LEU A 35 3.82 8.67 15.06
CA LEU A 35 3.70 9.44 13.81
C LEU A 35 2.97 8.70 12.68
N GLN A 36 2.67 7.41 12.85
CA GLN A 36 1.93 6.61 11.85
C GLN A 36 0.61 6.10 12.42
N VAL A 37 -0.41 6.10 11.59
CA VAL A 37 -1.72 5.51 11.91
C VAL A 37 -2.39 4.93 10.68
N SER A 38 -2.99 3.75 10.84
CA SER A 38 -4.00 3.19 9.93
C SER A 38 -5.35 3.20 10.66
N ILE A 39 -6.36 3.81 10.04
CA ILE A 39 -7.69 4.01 10.62
C ILE A 39 -8.71 3.31 9.74
N ASN A 40 -9.47 2.40 10.32
CA ASN A 40 -10.64 1.82 9.67
C ASN A 40 -11.91 2.49 10.21
N LEU A 41 -12.43 3.46 9.45
CA LEU A 41 -13.61 4.22 9.83
C LEU A 41 -14.90 3.40 9.71
N THR A 42 -14.89 2.24 9.04
CA THR A 42 -16.11 1.41 8.88
C THR A 42 -16.48 0.68 10.17
N ASN A 43 -15.48 0.23 10.91
CA ASN A 43 -15.67 -0.51 12.17
C ASN A 43 -15.08 0.20 13.39
N GLY A 44 -14.55 1.43 13.23
CA GLY A 44 -14.03 2.24 14.32
C GLY A 44 -12.79 1.64 14.98
N THR A 45 -11.85 1.13 14.19
CA THR A 45 -10.58 0.58 14.70
C THR A 45 -9.38 1.37 14.20
N THR A 46 -8.29 1.33 14.97
CA THR A 46 -7.04 2.01 14.66
C THR A 46 -5.83 1.16 15.05
N GLN A 47 -4.71 1.38 14.35
CA GLN A 47 -3.41 0.78 14.66
C GLN A 47 -2.29 1.75 14.29
N SER A 48 -1.08 1.58 14.89
CA SER A 48 0.03 2.51 14.66
C SER A 48 0.75 2.26 13.34
N CYS A 49 0.95 0.99 12.99
CA CYS A 49 1.56 0.54 11.74
C CYS A 49 0.89 -0.76 11.31
N TYR A 50 1.44 -1.48 10.34
CA TYR A 50 0.77 -2.69 9.80
C TYR A 50 0.92 -3.94 10.68
N HIS A 51 1.78 -3.93 11.71
CA HIS A 51 2.08 -5.12 12.50
C HIS A 51 1.22 -5.29 13.75
N PRO A 52 0.95 -4.24 14.56
CA PRO A 52 0.09 -4.39 15.73
C PRO A 52 -1.35 -4.73 15.30
N PRO A 53 -2.06 -5.59 16.05
CA PRO A 53 -3.48 -5.75 15.88
C PRO A 53 -4.22 -4.41 15.99
N ALA A 54 -5.22 -4.22 15.14
CA ALA A 54 -6.10 -3.06 15.27
C ALA A 54 -6.90 -3.16 16.57
N HIS A 55 -7.08 -2.03 17.24
CA HIS A 55 -7.88 -1.93 18.47
C HIS A 55 -9.04 -0.94 18.28
N PRO A 56 -10.15 -1.10 19.03
CA PRO A 56 -11.29 -0.21 18.96
C PRO A 56 -10.92 1.23 19.34
N ILE A 57 -11.57 2.19 18.69
CA ILE A 57 -11.58 3.59 19.08
C ILE A 57 -12.85 3.81 19.94
N PRO A 58 -12.70 4.04 21.26
CA PRO A 58 -13.87 4.24 22.11
C PRO A 58 -14.64 5.51 21.73
N LEU A 59 -15.97 5.41 21.58
CA LEU A 59 -16.80 6.56 21.23
C LEU A 59 -16.76 7.67 22.28
N GLU A 60 -16.64 7.31 23.55
CA GLU A 60 -16.47 8.27 24.65
C GLU A 60 -15.19 9.08 24.58
N GLU A 61 -14.09 8.52 24.02
CA GLU A 61 -12.87 9.28 23.77
C GLU A 61 -13.04 10.18 22.54
N LEU A 62 -13.70 9.67 21.51
CA LEU A 62 -13.92 10.38 20.25
C LEU A 62 -14.82 11.61 20.40
N VAL A 63 -15.85 11.54 21.26
CA VAL A 63 -16.75 12.68 21.57
C VAL A 63 -16.00 13.80 22.29
N ILE A 64 -14.97 13.47 23.08
CA ILE A 64 -14.15 14.48 23.79
C ILE A 64 -13.16 15.13 22.84
N ASP A 65 -12.51 14.32 21.99
CA ASP A 65 -11.44 14.78 21.09
C ASP A 65 -11.37 13.91 19.84
N ALA A 66 -11.60 14.51 18.67
CA ALA A 66 -11.53 13.83 17.39
C ALA A 66 -10.15 13.21 17.12
N SER A 67 -9.07 13.72 17.73
CA SER A 67 -7.73 13.14 17.65
C SER A 67 -7.62 11.75 18.29
N ALA A 68 -8.63 11.29 19.03
CA ALA A 68 -8.75 9.91 19.53
C ALA A 68 -8.78 8.86 18.40
N LEU A 69 -9.02 9.26 17.15
CA LEU A 69 -8.79 8.41 15.98
C LEU A 69 -7.34 7.86 15.94
N HIS A 70 -6.39 8.58 16.52
CA HIS A 70 -4.98 8.19 16.66
C HIS A 70 -4.52 8.10 18.09
N ASN A 71 -4.98 9.00 18.98
CA ASN A 71 -4.47 9.20 20.33
C ASN A 71 -5.36 8.52 21.39
N THR A 72 -5.79 7.26 21.15
CA THR A 72 -6.54 6.48 22.14
C THR A 72 -5.75 6.29 23.43
N LYS A 73 -6.42 6.15 24.57
CA LYS A 73 -5.79 5.80 25.86
C LYS A 73 -4.98 4.51 25.76
N PHE A 74 -5.46 3.53 24.97
CA PHE A 74 -4.74 2.29 24.69
C PHE A 74 -3.38 2.58 24.05
N LYS A 75 -3.33 3.36 22.97
CA LYS A 75 -2.09 3.69 22.28
C LYS A 75 -1.15 4.53 23.13
N LYS A 76 -1.67 5.46 23.93
CA LYS A 76 -0.90 6.24 24.89
C LYS A 76 -0.24 5.34 25.95
N GLN A 77 -0.94 4.31 26.41
CA GLN A 77 -0.36 3.34 27.33
C GLN A 77 0.77 2.52 26.68
N GLU A 78 0.65 2.12 25.41
CA GLU A 78 1.74 1.48 24.68
C GLU A 78 2.94 2.42 24.50
N ARG A 79 2.71 3.72 24.21
CA ARG A 79 3.77 4.75 24.16
C ARG A 79 4.51 4.85 25.50
N LYS A 80 3.77 4.85 26.62
CA LYS A 80 4.35 4.84 27.96
C LYS A 80 5.25 3.62 28.17
N GLN A 81 4.77 2.43 27.83
CA GLN A 81 5.56 1.20 27.91
C GLN A 81 6.86 1.31 27.11
N MET A 82 6.80 1.85 25.88
CA MET A 82 7.99 2.05 25.05
C MET A 82 9.00 3.02 25.68
N LEU A 83 8.54 4.14 26.22
CA LEU A 83 9.43 5.09 26.93
C LEU A 83 10.06 4.48 28.19
N GLU A 84 9.37 3.57 28.86
CA GLU A 84 9.88 2.81 30.03
C GLU A 84 10.78 1.62 29.62
N GLY A 85 11.10 1.46 28.34
CA GLY A 85 11.92 0.34 27.83
C GLY A 85 11.18 -1.01 27.78
N LYS A 86 9.86 -1.01 28.00
CA LYS A 86 9.02 -2.21 27.91
C LYS A 86 8.59 -2.44 26.46
N ARG A 87 8.37 -3.69 26.10
CA ARG A 87 7.97 -4.14 24.76
C ARG A 87 6.46 -4.38 24.71
N PRO A 88 5.63 -3.50 24.08
CA PRO A 88 4.21 -3.78 23.89
C PRO A 88 3.97 -5.06 23.10
N ASP A 89 3.02 -5.89 23.54
CA ASP A 89 2.70 -7.18 22.91
C ASP A 89 2.28 -7.03 21.45
N GLY A 90 1.54 -5.96 21.14
CA GLY A 90 1.12 -5.65 19.77
C GLY A 90 2.28 -5.46 18.77
N CYS A 91 3.48 -5.17 19.25
CA CYS A 91 4.69 -4.98 18.42
C CYS A 91 5.56 -6.24 18.30
N SER A 92 5.02 -7.41 18.63
CA SER A 92 5.74 -8.69 18.67
C SER A 92 6.48 -9.04 17.36
N TYR A 93 6.03 -8.56 16.22
CA TYR A 93 6.74 -8.74 14.94
C TYR A 93 8.17 -8.15 15.01
N CYS A 94 8.30 -6.89 15.43
CA CYS A 94 9.62 -6.26 15.54
C CYS A 94 10.50 -6.97 16.57
N TRP A 95 9.92 -7.34 17.71
CA TRP A 95 10.65 -8.03 18.78
C TRP A 95 11.18 -9.39 18.33
N LYS A 96 10.40 -10.18 17.58
CA LYS A 96 10.85 -11.45 17.03
C LYS A 96 12.00 -11.28 16.03
N MET A 97 11.96 -10.21 15.24
CA MET A 97 13.04 -9.91 14.32
C MET A 97 14.32 -9.53 15.06
N GLU A 98 14.22 -8.70 16.08
CA GLU A 98 15.38 -8.23 16.86
C GLU A 98 15.97 -9.32 17.77
N ASP A 99 15.14 -10.25 18.25
CA ASP A 99 15.56 -11.36 19.12
C ASP A 99 16.12 -12.56 18.31
N ALA A 100 16.02 -12.54 16.97
CA ALA A 100 16.63 -13.57 16.14
C ALA A 100 18.17 -13.54 16.23
N PRO A 101 18.87 -14.67 16.07
CA PRO A 101 20.33 -14.71 16.13
C PRO A 101 21.00 -13.72 15.15
N GLY A 102 21.99 -12.98 15.64
CA GLY A 102 22.69 -11.93 14.88
C GLY A 102 22.20 -10.52 15.20
N GLU A 103 22.78 -9.53 14.55
CA GLU A 103 22.35 -8.13 14.64
C GLU A 103 21.26 -7.87 13.60
N ASN A 104 19.99 -7.85 14.02
CA ASN A 104 18.88 -7.70 13.12
C ASN A 104 18.18 -6.36 13.31
N LEU A 105 17.91 -5.68 12.19
CA LEU A 105 17.07 -4.51 12.13
C LEU A 105 15.61 -4.94 11.92
N SER A 106 14.70 -4.28 12.63
CA SER A 106 13.26 -4.48 12.47
C SER A 106 12.60 -3.28 11.81
N ASP A 107 11.32 -3.42 11.47
CA ASP A 107 10.52 -2.34 10.88
C ASP A 107 10.48 -1.06 11.74
N ARG A 108 10.64 -1.15 13.05
CA ARG A 108 10.68 0.06 13.88
C ARG A 108 11.88 0.95 13.55
N HIS A 109 13.03 0.35 13.17
CA HIS A 109 14.22 1.08 12.77
C HIS A 109 14.04 1.70 11.37
N TYR A 110 13.61 0.88 10.39
CA TYR A 110 13.37 1.34 9.03
C TYR A 110 12.29 2.43 8.95
N LYS A 111 11.14 2.23 9.60
CA LYS A 111 10.05 3.22 9.59
C LYS A 111 10.42 4.50 10.33
N SER A 112 11.19 4.41 11.39
CA SER A 112 11.65 5.59 12.12
C SER A 112 12.70 6.38 11.36
N SER A 113 13.45 5.77 10.43
CA SER A 113 14.43 6.44 9.56
C SER A 113 13.81 7.07 8.30
N GLU A 114 12.50 6.88 8.07
CA GLU A 114 11.81 7.44 6.90
C GLU A 114 11.63 8.97 7.02
N ASN A 115 11.53 9.63 5.87
CA ASN A 115 11.40 11.09 5.78
C ASN A 115 10.13 11.67 6.42
N TRP A 116 9.13 10.82 6.68
CA TRP A 116 7.93 11.23 7.42
C TRP A 116 8.07 11.07 8.93
N ALA A 117 9.14 10.44 9.44
CA ALA A 117 9.35 10.16 10.85
C ALA A 117 10.62 10.83 11.42
N GLU A 118 11.79 10.55 10.84
CA GLU A 118 13.08 11.02 11.34
C GLU A 118 13.15 12.53 11.63
N PRO A 119 12.66 13.44 10.75
CA PRO A 119 12.72 14.88 11.00
C PRO A 119 11.90 15.37 12.21
N PHE A 120 11.03 14.51 12.75
CA PHE A 120 10.15 14.80 13.88
C PHE A 120 10.56 14.06 15.15
N TYR A 121 11.80 13.56 15.20
CA TYR A 121 12.32 12.82 16.35
C TYR A 121 12.22 13.64 17.64
N ASP A 122 12.72 14.88 17.65
CA ASP A 122 12.73 15.74 18.82
C ASP A 122 11.30 16.11 19.25
N GLU A 123 10.40 16.36 18.30
CA GLU A 123 8.97 16.59 18.61
C GLU A 123 8.33 15.42 19.37
N VAL A 124 8.74 14.19 19.05
CA VAL A 124 8.22 12.98 19.72
C VAL A 124 8.86 12.80 21.09
N THR A 125 10.17 12.97 21.20
CA THR A 125 10.94 12.65 22.41
C THR A 125 10.81 13.71 23.49
N ASP A 126 10.54 14.97 23.12
CA ASP A 126 10.36 16.08 24.05
C ASP A 126 8.95 16.14 24.68
N LYS A 127 8.02 15.31 24.23
CA LYS A 127 6.64 15.31 24.72
C LYS A 127 6.36 14.13 25.64
N PRO A 128 5.47 14.31 26.64
CA PRO A 128 5.03 13.20 27.47
C PRO A 128 4.24 12.16 26.65
N PHE A 129 4.20 10.92 27.14
CA PHE A 129 3.56 9.78 26.44
C PHE A 129 2.07 10.00 26.10
N ASP A 130 1.36 10.79 26.89
CA ASP A 130 -0.06 11.07 26.80
C ASP A 130 -0.40 12.32 25.95
N PHE A 131 0.63 13.01 25.44
CA PHE A 131 0.43 14.11 24.53
C PHE A 131 -0.33 13.67 23.26
N ASN A 132 -1.31 14.47 22.84
CA ASN A 132 -2.00 14.26 21.56
C ASN A 132 -1.12 14.73 20.42
N ILE A 133 -0.46 13.79 19.75
CA ILE A 133 0.38 14.09 18.60
C ILE A 133 -0.40 13.92 17.28
N THR A 134 -0.17 14.80 16.33
CA THR A 134 -0.74 14.70 15.00
C THR A 134 0.16 13.82 14.13
N PRO A 135 -0.38 12.75 13.52
CA PRO A 135 0.42 11.82 12.73
C PRO A 135 0.95 12.48 11.45
N ARG A 136 2.08 11.98 10.95
CA ARG A 136 2.71 12.38 9.69
C ARG A 136 2.39 11.42 8.55
N TYR A 137 2.06 10.18 8.89
CA TYR A 137 1.62 9.14 7.97
C TYR A 137 0.24 8.67 8.41
N VAL A 138 -0.74 8.83 7.53
CA VAL A 138 -2.12 8.37 7.76
C VAL A 138 -2.56 7.48 6.60
N GLU A 139 -3.00 6.28 6.93
CA GLU A 139 -3.76 5.41 6.04
C GLU A 139 -5.21 5.35 6.52
N VAL A 140 -6.16 5.52 5.62
CA VAL A 140 -7.57 5.54 5.97
C VAL A 140 -8.39 4.63 5.08
N ASN A 141 -9.32 3.89 5.70
CA ASN A 141 -10.40 3.18 5.06
C ASN A 141 -11.72 3.90 5.41
N PHE A 142 -12.32 4.60 4.45
CA PHE A 142 -13.57 5.33 4.64
C PHE A 142 -14.79 4.42 4.63
N ASN A 143 -14.81 3.43 3.72
CA ASN A 143 -15.90 2.48 3.59
C ASN A 143 -15.44 1.17 2.91
N ARG A 144 -16.34 0.20 2.85
CA ARG A 144 -16.12 -1.11 2.25
C ARG A 144 -16.88 -1.33 0.95
N ALA A 145 -17.46 -0.29 0.35
CA ALA A 145 -18.12 -0.41 -0.95
C ALA A 145 -17.08 -0.89 -1.97
N CYS A 146 -17.34 -2.03 -2.60
CA CYS A 146 -16.47 -2.62 -3.59
C CYS A 146 -17.31 -3.42 -4.59
N ASN A 147 -17.04 -3.23 -5.87
CA ASN A 147 -17.66 -3.97 -6.96
C ASN A 147 -16.97 -5.32 -7.27
N PHE A 148 -15.88 -5.65 -6.55
CA PHE A 148 -15.15 -6.90 -6.72
C PHE A 148 -15.38 -7.88 -5.56
N LYS A 149 -15.18 -9.18 -5.89
CA LYS A 149 -15.17 -10.30 -4.96
C LYS A 149 -13.87 -11.10 -5.13
N CYS A 150 -12.73 -10.46 -4.86
CA CYS A 150 -11.43 -11.14 -4.95
C CYS A 150 -11.39 -12.36 -4.02
N MET A 151 -10.82 -13.48 -4.47
CA MET A 151 -10.88 -14.79 -3.79
C MET A 151 -10.41 -14.79 -2.33
N TYR A 152 -9.41 -13.98 -2.01
CA TYR A 152 -8.82 -13.85 -0.68
C TYR A 152 -9.39 -12.69 0.13
N CYS A 153 -10.45 -12.03 -0.37
CA CYS A 153 -11.14 -10.93 0.32
C CYS A 153 -12.25 -11.46 1.25
N SER A 154 -12.94 -10.56 1.92
CA SER A 154 -13.90 -10.89 2.97
C SER A 154 -15.05 -9.88 3.03
N PRO A 155 -16.24 -10.28 3.55
CA PRO A 155 -17.40 -9.42 3.73
C PRO A 155 -17.15 -8.12 4.50
N HIS A 156 -16.23 -8.10 5.42
CA HIS A 156 -15.92 -6.90 6.19
C HIS A 156 -15.14 -5.83 5.41
N ILE A 157 -14.62 -6.20 4.20
CA ILE A 157 -13.85 -5.31 3.32
C ILE A 157 -14.61 -5.05 2.00
N SER A 158 -15.53 -5.94 1.59
CA SER A 158 -16.26 -5.84 0.32
C SER A 158 -17.75 -6.10 0.50
N THR A 159 -18.56 -5.15 0.06
CA THR A 159 -20.04 -5.30 0.03
C THR A 159 -20.47 -6.41 -0.92
N SER A 160 -19.79 -6.60 -2.05
CA SER A 160 -20.11 -7.68 -2.98
C SER A 160 -19.83 -9.07 -2.39
N TRP A 161 -18.84 -9.19 -1.48
CA TRP A 161 -18.65 -10.41 -0.71
C TRP A 161 -19.77 -10.63 0.31
N GLU A 162 -20.24 -9.58 1.00
CA GLU A 162 -21.37 -9.69 1.93
C GLU A 162 -22.62 -10.19 1.21
N GLU A 163 -22.97 -9.60 0.06
CA GLU A 163 -24.09 -10.03 -0.79
C GLU A 163 -23.99 -11.51 -1.18
N GLU A 164 -22.78 -12.00 -1.52
CA GLU A 164 -22.59 -13.40 -1.86
C GLU A 164 -22.80 -14.31 -0.65
N ILE A 165 -22.29 -13.93 0.51
CA ILE A 165 -22.44 -14.74 1.73
C ILE A 165 -23.88 -14.70 2.25
N GLU A 166 -24.57 -13.57 2.12
CA GLU A 166 -26.02 -13.50 2.44
C GLU A 166 -26.86 -14.40 1.54
N LYS A 167 -26.49 -14.51 0.26
CA LYS A 167 -27.20 -15.34 -0.72
C LYS A 167 -26.92 -16.84 -0.57
N PHE A 168 -25.68 -17.24 -0.33
CA PHE A 168 -25.23 -18.63 -0.40
C PHE A 168 -24.76 -19.20 0.94
N GLY A 169 -24.64 -18.38 1.99
CA GLY A 169 -23.99 -18.75 3.24
C GLY A 169 -22.46 -18.73 3.14
N PRO A 170 -21.75 -18.99 4.26
CA PRO A 170 -20.30 -19.10 4.28
C PRO A 170 -19.81 -20.26 3.39
N TYR A 171 -18.53 -20.23 3.03
CA TYR A 171 -17.87 -21.39 2.42
C TYR A 171 -17.65 -22.44 3.50
N ILE A 172 -18.07 -23.68 3.23
CA ILE A 172 -18.05 -24.77 4.21
C ILE A 172 -16.85 -25.67 3.96
N PHE A 173 -16.14 -26.00 5.00
CA PHE A 173 -15.06 -26.97 5.05
C PHE A 173 -15.40 -28.10 6.03
N ASP A 174 -14.64 -29.18 6.03
CA ASP A 174 -14.80 -30.28 6.98
C ASP A 174 -14.75 -29.80 8.44
N LYS A 175 -13.94 -28.76 8.69
CA LYS A 175 -13.86 -28.09 9.99
C LYS A 175 -14.04 -26.59 9.80
N GLY A 176 -15.20 -26.07 10.20
CA GLY A 176 -15.51 -24.63 10.20
C GLY A 176 -15.98 -24.09 8.86
N GLY A 177 -16.07 -22.78 8.79
CA GLY A 177 -16.48 -22.02 7.61
C GLY A 177 -15.59 -20.83 7.35
N HIS A 178 -15.58 -20.36 6.09
CA HIS A 178 -14.85 -19.17 5.69
C HIS A 178 -15.83 -18.05 5.33
N ASN A 179 -15.49 -16.85 5.73
CA ASN A 179 -16.30 -15.63 5.50
C ASN A 179 -17.69 -15.67 6.17
N ASP A 180 -17.81 -16.35 7.32
CA ASP A 180 -19.03 -16.35 8.12
C ASP A 180 -19.27 -14.95 8.73
N ILE A 181 -20.33 -14.27 8.31
CA ILE A 181 -20.69 -12.92 8.76
C ILE A 181 -20.95 -12.89 10.27
N THR A 182 -21.57 -13.95 10.84
CA THR A 182 -21.83 -14.04 12.27
C THR A 182 -20.52 -14.05 13.07
N SER A 183 -19.58 -14.88 12.64
CA SER A 183 -18.24 -14.93 13.23
C SER A 183 -17.48 -13.60 13.07
N LEU A 184 -17.57 -12.96 11.91
CA LEU A 184 -16.95 -11.65 11.66
C LEU A 184 -17.56 -10.54 12.54
N LYS A 185 -18.87 -10.57 12.77
CA LYS A 185 -19.56 -9.66 13.72
C LYS A 185 -19.07 -9.86 15.15
N GLN A 186 -19.00 -11.12 15.60
CA GLN A 186 -18.52 -11.44 16.95
C GLN A 186 -17.07 -10.98 17.19
N LYS A 187 -16.23 -11.02 16.15
CA LYS A 187 -14.83 -10.55 16.18
C LYS A 187 -14.69 -9.03 16.03
N GLY A 188 -15.79 -8.28 15.84
CA GLY A 188 -15.75 -6.83 15.67
C GLY A 188 -15.21 -6.36 14.32
N PHE A 189 -15.13 -7.24 13.30
CA PHE A 189 -14.64 -6.85 11.98
C PHE A 189 -15.72 -6.18 11.12
N MET A 190 -16.98 -6.57 11.29
CA MET A 190 -18.07 -6.00 10.48
C MET A 190 -18.35 -4.54 10.87
N PRO A 191 -18.89 -3.72 9.94
CA PRO A 191 -19.20 -2.32 10.20
C PRO A 191 -20.12 -2.13 11.41
N ILE A 192 -19.87 -1.06 12.17
CA ILE A 192 -20.68 -0.71 13.36
C ILE A 192 -21.97 -0.01 12.96
N ALA A 193 -21.94 0.77 11.87
CA ALA A 193 -23.09 1.53 11.38
C ALA A 193 -23.48 1.09 9.97
N SER A 194 -24.78 1.15 9.66
CA SER A 194 -25.23 1.00 8.28
C SER A 194 -24.71 2.16 7.42
N ALA A 195 -24.47 1.93 6.13
CA ALA A 195 -23.99 2.95 5.20
C ALA A 195 -24.93 4.17 5.07
N THR A 196 -26.16 4.09 5.60
CA THR A 196 -27.20 5.13 5.55
C THR A 196 -27.26 6.01 6.80
N LYS A 197 -26.53 5.69 7.88
CA LYS A 197 -26.47 6.49 9.12
C LYS A 197 -25.15 7.26 9.18
N ASP A 198 -25.18 8.41 9.85
CA ASP A 198 -23.99 9.19 10.14
C ASP A 198 -22.99 8.33 10.91
N ASN A 199 -21.83 8.13 10.31
CA ASN A 199 -20.74 7.38 10.93
C ASN A 199 -19.92 8.33 11.80
N PRO A 200 -19.90 8.15 13.13
CA PRO A 200 -19.22 9.07 14.04
C PRO A 200 -17.71 9.16 13.79
N TYR A 201 -17.09 8.07 13.31
CA TYR A 201 -15.67 8.05 12.99
C TYR A 201 -15.35 8.88 11.73
N VAL A 202 -16.21 8.83 10.73
CA VAL A 202 -16.07 9.68 9.52
C VAL A 202 -16.30 11.15 9.87
N THR A 203 -17.27 11.45 10.75
CA THR A 203 -17.52 12.80 11.24
C THR A 203 -16.30 13.35 11.97
N ALA A 204 -15.77 12.62 12.94
CA ALA A 204 -14.57 13.00 13.67
C ALA A 204 -13.33 13.11 12.77
N PHE A 205 -13.20 12.26 11.75
CA PHE A 205 -12.13 12.39 10.79
C PHE A 205 -12.16 13.75 10.06
N TRP A 206 -13.31 14.17 9.59
CA TRP A 206 -13.44 15.46 8.89
C TRP A 206 -13.34 16.66 9.82
N GLU A 207 -13.73 16.53 11.08
CA GLU A 207 -13.51 17.53 12.12
C GLU A 207 -12.01 17.75 12.37
N TRP A 208 -11.24 16.67 12.46
CA TRP A 208 -9.79 16.71 12.70
C TRP A 208 -8.96 16.93 11.42
N TRP A 209 -9.56 16.77 10.23
CA TRP A 209 -8.88 16.81 8.94
C TRP A 209 -8.01 18.06 8.70
N PRO A 210 -8.44 19.31 9.01
CA PRO A 210 -7.62 20.50 8.78
C PRO A 210 -6.30 20.50 9.55
N GLU A 211 -6.28 19.90 10.74
CA GLU A 211 -5.07 19.74 11.54
C GLU A 211 -4.19 18.60 11.00
N ILE A 212 -4.79 17.44 10.74
CA ILE A 212 -4.08 16.32 10.12
C ILE A 212 -3.39 16.78 8.84
N TYR A 213 -4.14 17.39 7.93
CA TYR A 213 -3.68 17.76 6.59
C TYR A 213 -2.44 18.64 6.62
N ARG A 214 -2.40 19.68 7.45
CA ARG A 214 -1.24 20.58 7.60
C ARG A 214 0.03 19.86 8.03
N ASN A 215 -0.11 18.76 8.74
CA ASN A 215 1.00 18.00 9.31
C ASN A 215 1.42 16.79 8.47
N LEU A 216 0.61 16.38 7.49
CA LEU A 216 0.85 15.18 6.69
C LEU A 216 2.17 15.23 5.91
N ARG A 217 2.77 14.05 5.77
CA ARG A 217 3.81 13.75 4.80
C ARG A 217 3.36 12.62 3.87
N VAL A 218 2.59 11.67 4.39
CA VAL A 218 2.02 10.55 3.63
C VAL A 218 0.55 10.42 3.97
N PHE A 219 -0.30 10.43 2.94
CA PHE A 219 -1.71 10.12 3.08
C PHE A 219 -2.12 9.03 2.09
N ARG A 220 -2.68 7.95 2.61
CA ARG A 220 -3.08 6.80 1.82
C ARG A 220 -4.55 6.47 2.02
N MET A 221 -5.28 6.34 0.91
CA MET A 221 -6.68 5.90 0.90
C MET A 221 -6.77 4.45 0.43
N THR A 222 -7.37 3.62 1.28
CA THR A 222 -7.61 2.19 1.03
C THR A 222 -9.06 1.85 1.35
N GLY A 223 -9.40 0.57 1.40
CA GLY A 223 -10.73 0.10 1.79
C GLY A 223 -11.30 -0.91 0.82
N GLY A 224 -12.59 -0.79 0.51
CA GLY A 224 -13.21 -1.54 -0.58
C GLY A 224 -12.65 -1.12 -1.93
N GLU A 225 -13.38 -0.27 -2.66
CA GLU A 225 -12.86 0.44 -3.83
C GLU A 225 -12.96 1.95 -3.56
N PRO A 226 -11.82 2.63 -3.32
CA PRO A 226 -11.82 4.06 -2.98
C PRO A 226 -12.45 4.96 -4.05
N LEU A 227 -12.40 4.58 -5.34
CA LEU A 227 -13.03 5.38 -6.39
C LEU A 227 -14.57 5.34 -6.34
N MET A 228 -15.16 4.45 -5.54
CA MET A 228 -16.61 4.42 -5.26
C MET A 228 -16.99 5.27 -4.04
N ASP A 229 -16.03 5.87 -3.35
CA ASP A 229 -16.26 6.62 -2.11
C ASP A 229 -16.25 8.13 -2.34
N LYS A 230 -17.32 8.82 -1.92
CA LYS A 230 -17.41 10.29 -1.98
C LYS A 230 -16.31 10.97 -1.17
N ASN A 231 -15.82 10.36 -0.08
CA ASN A 231 -14.77 10.94 0.76
C ASN A 231 -13.43 10.95 0.04
N THR A 232 -13.14 9.97 -0.82
CA THR A 232 -11.95 10.00 -1.70
C THR A 232 -11.94 11.26 -2.56
N PHE A 233 -13.05 11.57 -3.22
CA PHE A 233 -13.19 12.77 -4.04
C PHE A 233 -13.14 14.04 -3.20
N LYS A 234 -13.71 14.04 -1.99
CA LYS A 234 -13.63 15.17 -1.07
C LYS A 234 -12.18 15.46 -0.65
N VAL A 235 -11.35 14.43 -0.44
CA VAL A 235 -9.91 14.59 -0.19
C VAL A 235 -9.23 15.21 -1.41
N LEU A 236 -9.49 14.71 -2.62
CA LEU A 236 -8.89 15.26 -3.84
C LEU A 236 -9.28 16.72 -4.07
N ASP A 237 -10.55 17.08 -3.80
CA ASP A 237 -11.02 18.46 -3.86
C ASP A 237 -10.28 19.35 -2.84
N TYR A 238 -10.15 18.87 -1.61
CA TYR A 238 -9.45 19.61 -0.56
C TYR A 238 -7.97 19.83 -0.89
N VAL A 239 -7.28 18.81 -1.44
CA VAL A 239 -5.87 18.94 -1.88
C VAL A 239 -5.73 19.94 -3.02
N ASN A 240 -6.70 19.98 -3.95
CA ASN A 240 -6.70 20.96 -5.05
C ASN A 240 -6.91 22.40 -4.55
N GLU A 241 -7.76 22.57 -3.53
CA GLU A 241 -8.02 23.88 -2.92
C GLU A 241 -6.91 24.33 -1.97
N ASN A 242 -6.20 23.39 -1.35
CA ASN A 242 -5.17 23.61 -0.34
C ASN A 242 -3.87 22.88 -0.73
N PRO A 243 -3.11 23.36 -1.72
CA PRO A 243 -1.88 22.71 -2.16
C PRO A 243 -0.89 22.43 -1.04
N HIS A 244 -0.30 21.22 -1.02
CA HIS A 244 0.62 20.77 0.01
C HIS A 244 1.85 20.07 -0.59
N GLY A 245 2.87 20.87 -0.96
CA GLY A 245 4.07 20.41 -1.68
C GLY A 245 4.94 19.36 -0.96
N GLN A 246 4.64 18.99 0.28
CA GLN A 246 5.33 17.94 1.02
C GLN A 246 4.50 16.63 1.11
N LEU A 247 3.27 16.64 0.63
CA LEU A 247 2.35 15.50 0.73
C LEU A 247 2.65 14.44 -0.33
N GLU A 248 2.92 13.21 0.10
CA GLU A 248 2.82 12.01 -0.73
C GLU A 248 1.39 11.46 -0.60
N LEU A 249 0.62 11.61 -1.67
CA LEU A 249 -0.78 11.15 -1.72
C LEU A 249 -0.85 9.81 -2.44
N SER A 250 -1.62 8.87 -1.91
CA SER A 250 -1.80 7.58 -2.56
C SER A 250 -3.20 7.01 -2.45
N ILE A 251 -3.58 6.26 -3.46
CA ILE A 251 -4.86 5.54 -3.55
C ILE A 251 -4.58 4.11 -3.97
N THR A 252 -5.24 3.14 -3.32
CA THR A 252 -5.23 1.75 -3.78
C THR A 252 -6.56 1.47 -4.49
N SER A 253 -6.51 1.10 -5.77
CA SER A 253 -7.71 0.89 -6.59
C SER A 253 -7.64 -0.40 -7.41
N ASN A 254 -8.79 -0.96 -7.72
CA ASN A 254 -8.93 -2.03 -8.69
C ASN A 254 -8.95 -1.54 -10.16
N MET A 255 -8.99 -0.23 -10.37
CA MET A 255 -8.99 0.47 -11.66
C MET A 255 -10.16 0.11 -12.60
N CYS A 256 -11.19 -0.56 -12.09
CA CYS A 256 -12.41 -0.88 -12.81
C CYS A 256 -13.65 -0.45 -11.99
N PRO A 257 -13.83 0.85 -11.71
CA PRO A 257 -15.05 1.30 -11.05
C PRO A 257 -16.28 0.99 -11.93
N PRO A 258 -17.44 0.78 -11.34
CA PRO A 258 -18.64 0.33 -12.07
C PRO A 258 -19.17 1.35 -13.09
N ASP A 259 -18.78 2.61 -12.97
CA ASP A 259 -19.13 3.69 -13.89
C ASP A 259 -17.83 4.36 -14.41
N THR A 260 -17.69 4.44 -15.73
CA THR A 260 -16.57 5.11 -16.40
C THR A 260 -16.46 6.59 -16.01
N LYS A 261 -17.60 7.25 -15.71
CA LYS A 261 -17.60 8.65 -15.24
C LYS A 261 -16.89 8.83 -13.91
N LEU A 262 -16.91 7.83 -13.02
CA LEU A 262 -16.14 7.86 -11.77
C LEU A 262 -14.65 7.85 -12.06
N PHE A 263 -14.22 7.04 -13.00
CA PHE A 263 -12.82 6.99 -13.41
C PHE A 263 -12.38 8.32 -14.08
N ASP A 264 -13.18 8.84 -15.01
CA ASP A 264 -12.90 10.11 -15.69
C ASP A 264 -12.83 11.28 -14.70
N ARG A 265 -13.75 11.30 -13.73
CA ARG A 265 -13.72 12.28 -12.64
C ARG A 265 -12.44 12.15 -11.81
N PHE A 266 -12.02 10.94 -11.49
CA PHE A 266 -10.78 10.70 -10.76
C PHE A 266 -9.56 11.24 -11.52
N VAL A 267 -9.41 10.88 -12.79
CA VAL A 267 -8.32 11.37 -13.65
C VAL A 267 -8.31 12.89 -13.70
N SER A 268 -9.47 13.51 -13.95
CA SER A 268 -9.59 14.97 -14.02
C SER A 268 -9.20 15.66 -12.71
N LYS A 269 -9.54 15.09 -11.55
CA LYS A 269 -9.15 15.61 -10.25
C LYS A 269 -7.64 15.54 -10.03
N VAL A 270 -7.01 14.40 -10.36
CA VAL A 270 -5.55 14.26 -10.24
C VAL A 270 -4.83 15.21 -11.18
N GLN A 271 -5.31 15.37 -12.43
CA GLN A 271 -4.77 16.35 -13.38
C GLN A 271 -4.87 17.77 -12.83
N ALA A 272 -6.01 18.15 -12.25
CA ALA A 272 -6.21 19.49 -11.68
C ALA A 272 -5.23 19.80 -10.55
N ILE A 273 -4.89 18.79 -9.73
CA ILE A 273 -3.91 18.94 -8.67
C ILE A 273 -2.47 18.98 -9.23
N GLU A 274 -2.17 18.32 -10.35
CA GLU A 274 -0.87 18.37 -11.00
C GLU A 274 -0.60 19.68 -11.73
N VAL A 275 -1.64 20.26 -12.34
CA VAL A 275 -1.57 21.52 -13.07
C VAL A 275 -1.79 22.67 -12.09
N ILE A 276 -0.77 22.95 -11.32
CA ILE A 276 -0.86 24.10 -10.45
C ILE A 276 -0.49 25.36 -11.19
N ARG A 277 -1.35 26.31 -10.91
CA ARG A 277 -1.29 27.72 -11.20
C ARG A 277 0.14 28.16 -11.48
N THR A 278 0.45 28.35 -12.74
CA THR A 278 1.60 29.11 -13.16
C THR A 278 1.48 30.49 -12.50
N TYR A 279 2.36 30.79 -11.55
CA TYR A 279 2.60 32.16 -11.17
C TYR A 279 3.22 32.81 -12.40
N GLU A 280 2.38 33.42 -13.21
CA GLU A 280 2.84 34.40 -14.22
C GLU A 280 3.30 35.65 -13.47
N ASP A 281 4.54 35.67 -13.01
CA ASP A 281 5.20 36.94 -12.77
C ASP A 281 5.60 37.51 -14.14
N LYS A 282 4.61 38.11 -14.80
CA LYS A 282 4.78 38.76 -16.11
C LYS A 282 5.73 39.96 -16.07
N ALA A 283 6.07 40.44 -14.87
CA ALA A 283 6.87 41.66 -14.69
C ALA A 283 8.37 41.43 -14.89
N ASN A 284 8.88 40.18 -14.76
CA ASN A 284 10.31 39.88 -14.80
C ASN A 284 10.71 38.80 -15.84
N PHE A 285 9.90 38.59 -16.85
CA PHE A 285 10.23 37.67 -17.92
C PHE A 285 11.35 38.20 -18.80
N ASN A 286 12.56 37.71 -18.62
CA ASN A 286 13.68 37.96 -19.51
C ASN A 286 14.02 36.63 -20.22
N GLU A 287 13.76 36.58 -21.51
CA GLU A 287 13.98 35.38 -22.37
C GLU A 287 15.42 34.83 -22.30
N HIS A 288 16.39 35.65 -21.84
CA HIS A 288 17.80 35.26 -21.76
C HIS A 288 18.24 34.77 -20.37
N SER A 289 17.37 34.83 -19.35
CA SER A 289 17.76 34.48 -17.97
C SER A 289 17.49 33.01 -17.62
N GLY A 290 16.91 32.22 -18.51
CA GLY A 290 16.60 30.82 -18.25
C GLY A 290 15.63 30.58 -17.09
N ASN A 291 14.80 31.56 -16.77
CA ASN A 291 13.79 31.45 -15.74
C ASN A 291 12.77 30.38 -16.14
N HIS A 292 12.96 29.19 -15.60
CA HIS A 292 12.05 28.08 -15.80
C HIS A 292 10.83 28.25 -14.90
N TRP A 293 9.67 28.02 -15.47
CA TRP A 293 8.37 28.04 -14.84
C TRP A 293 8.28 27.07 -13.68
N TYR A 294 7.91 27.54 -12.49
CA TYR A 294 7.60 26.69 -11.37
C TYR A 294 6.17 26.19 -11.48
N VAL A 295 6.01 24.88 -11.54
CA VAL A 295 4.73 24.24 -11.26
C VAL A 295 4.77 23.81 -9.80
N ASP A 296 4.20 24.60 -8.90
CA ASP A 296 3.88 24.12 -7.56
C ASP A 296 2.75 23.09 -7.70
N LYS A 297 3.00 21.85 -7.38
CA LYS A 297 2.00 20.79 -7.37
C LYS A 297 1.24 20.81 -6.05
N GLY A 298 -0.05 20.46 -6.06
CA GLY A 298 -0.84 20.30 -4.85
C GLY A 298 -0.39 19.13 -3.96
N PHE A 299 0.55 18.33 -4.46
CA PHE A 299 1.22 17.26 -3.72
C PHE A 299 2.69 17.14 -4.16
N LYS A 300 3.51 16.54 -3.30
CA LYS A 300 4.89 16.19 -3.65
C LYS A 300 4.93 15.06 -4.68
N HIS A 301 4.13 14.01 -4.46
CA HIS A 301 4.04 12.84 -5.31
C HIS A 301 2.68 12.15 -5.18
N PHE A 302 2.19 11.56 -6.28
CA PHE A 302 0.97 10.75 -6.27
C PHE A 302 1.31 9.30 -6.64
N TRP A 303 0.91 8.37 -5.76
CA TRP A 303 1.02 6.94 -5.98
C TRP A 303 -0.34 6.31 -6.21
N LEU A 304 -0.52 5.70 -7.38
CA LEU A 304 -1.66 4.84 -7.65
C LEU A 304 -1.23 3.38 -7.46
N TYR A 305 -1.74 2.76 -6.41
CA TYR A 305 -1.55 1.33 -6.20
C TYR A 305 -2.67 0.57 -6.90
N VAL A 306 -2.31 -0.26 -7.87
CA VAL A 306 -3.25 -1.08 -8.64
C VAL A 306 -3.18 -2.51 -8.16
N SER A 307 -4.30 -3.00 -7.65
CA SER A 307 -4.41 -4.38 -7.19
C SER A 307 -4.52 -5.32 -8.40
N PHE A 308 -3.47 -6.14 -8.63
CA PHE A 308 -3.31 -6.89 -9.86
C PHE A 308 -2.47 -8.16 -9.67
N ASP A 309 -3.09 -9.36 -9.68
CA ASP A 309 -2.45 -10.61 -9.25
C ASP A 309 -2.02 -11.53 -10.39
N GLY A 310 -2.39 -11.25 -11.63
CA GLY A 310 -2.10 -12.09 -12.78
C GLY A 310 -2.60 -11.47 -14.09
N THR A 311 -2.66 -12.21 -15.18
CA THR A 311 -3.04 -11.71 -16.48
C THR A 311 -4.27 -12.42 -17.06
N GLY A 312 -5.01 -11.74 -17.95
CA GLY A 312 -6.13 -12.30 -18.71
C GLY A 312 -7.21 -12.93 -17.85
N ALA A 313 -7.73 -14.07 -18.31
CA ALA A 313 -8.82 -14.80 -17.65
C ALA A 313 -8.46 -15.27 -16.22
N GLN A 314 -7.18 -15.56 -15.95
CA GLN A 314 -6.72 -15.94 -14.62
C GLN A 314 -6.84 -14.78 -13.63
N ALA A 315 -6.51 -13.56 -14.05
CA ALA A 315 -6.72 -12.36 -13.23
C ALA A 315 -8.21 -12.11 -12.95
N GLU A 316 -9.07 -12.28 -13.96
CA GLU A 316 -10.53 -12.10 -13.85
C GLU A 316 -11.16 -13.15 -12.93
N TYR A 317 -10.67 -14.40 -12.99
CA TYR A 317 -11.08 -15.47 -12.08
C TYR A 317 -10.73 -15.13 -10.63
N MET A 318 -9.47 -14.76 -10.36
CA MET A 318 -9.02 -14.42 -9.00
C MET A 318 -9.73 -13.19 -8.44
N ARG A 319 -10.07 -12.24 -9.30
CA ARG A 319 -10.69 -10.95 -8.94
C ARG A 319 -12.05 -10.78 -9.60
N THR A 320 -13.00 -11.63 -9.25
CA THR A 320 -14.35 -11.58 -9.83
C THR A 320 -14.92 -10.15 -9.80
N GLY A 321 -15.26 -9.64 -10.96
CA GLY A 321 -15.66 -8.25 -11.22
C GLY A 321 -14.61 -7.47 -12.03
N LEU A 322 -13.39 -7.99 -12.16
CA LEU A 322 -12.36 -7.42 -13.02
C LEU A 322 -12.73 -7.61 -14.49
N ASN A 323 -12.58 -6.56 -15.27
CA ASN A 323 -12.38 -6.61 -16.71
C ASN A 323 -10.91 -6.26 -16.98
N TYR A 324 -10.14 -7.25 -17.35
CA TYR A 324 -8.69 -7.14 -17.48
C TYR A 324 -8.27 -6.06 -18.50
N ASN A 325 -8.90 -6.05 -19.68
CA ASN A 325 -8.58 -5.09 -20.72
C ASN A 325 -8.96 -3.66 -20.32
N LEU A 326 -10.15 -3.48 -19.74
CA LEU A 326 -10.59 -2.17 -19.25
C LEU A 326 -9.65 -1.64 -18.15
N MET A 327 -9.17 -2.48 -17.27
CA MET A 327 -8.21 -2.08 -16.22
C MET A 327 -6.91 -1.57 -16.84
N LEU A 328 -6.35 -2.27 -17.85
CA LEU A 328 -5.13 -1.85 -18.53
C LEU A 328 -5.36 -0.55 -19.33
N ASP A 329 -6.50 -0.41 -20.00
CA ASP A 329 -6.86 0.81 -20.73
C ASP A 329 -6.97 2.01 -19.76
N ASN A 330 -7.58 1.80 -18.59
CA ASN A 330 -7.68 2.80 -17.56
C ASN A 330 -6.30 3.18 -16.97
N VAL A 331 -5.41 2.21 -16.77
CA VAL A 331 -4.03 2.48 -16.33
C VAL A 331 -3.29 3.31 -17.39
N ARG A 332 -3.36 2.93 -18.65
CA ARG A 332 -2.75 3.69 -19.76
C ARG A 332 -3.33 5.09 -19.88
N LYS A 333 -4.66 5.23 -19.79
CA LYS A 333 -5.34 6.52 -19.81
C LYS A 333 -4.87 7.41 -18.65
N PHE A 334 -4.77 6.87 -17.43
CA PHE A 334 -4.26 7.60 -16.27
C PHE A 334 -2.82 8.08 -16.50
N LEU A 335 -1.93 7.20 -16.95
CA LEU A 335 -0.53 7.52 -17.20
C LEU A 335 -0.34 8.54 -18.35
N ASN A 336 -1.17 8.46 -19.41
CA ASN A 336 -1.16 9.44 -20.50
C ASN A 336 -1.71 10.81 -20.08
N SER A 337 -2.65 10.82 -19.14
CA SER A 337 -3.31 12.05 -18.66
C SER A 337 -2.55 12.77 -17.57
N THR A 338 -1.59 12.11 -16.91
CA THR A 338 -0.84 12.64 -15.76
C THR A 338 0.66 12.67 -16.05
N ARG A 339 1.43 13.51 -15.32
CA ARG A 339 2.88 13.66 -15.53
C ARG A 339 3.72 13.20 -14.34
N TYR A 340 3.24 13.48 -13.13
CA TYR A 340 4.01 13.35 -11.88
C TYR A 340 3.45 12.25 -10.98
N THR A 341 2.75 11.32 -11.59
CA THR A 341 2.14 10.17 -10.90
C THR A 341 2.93 8.89 -11.18
N THR A 342 2.89 8.01 -10.23
CA THR A 342 3.46 6.67 -10.32
C THR A 342 2.35 5.64 -10.15
N VAL A 343 2.39 4.60 -10.96
CA VAL A 343 1.58 3.40 -10.81
C VAL A 343 2.44 2.30 -10.21
N SER A 344 1.96 1.69 -9.14
CA SER A 344 2.57 0.51 -8.54
C SER A 344 1.57 -0.65 -8.55
N PHE A 345 1.85 -1.67 -9.31
CA PHE A 345 1.05 -2.88 -9.32
C PHE A 345 1.34 -3.72 -8.08
N ILE A 346 0.28 -4.09 -7.34
CA ILE A 346 0.40 -4.94 -6.17
C ILE A 346 -0.15 -6.31 -6.51
N ASN A 347 0.74 -7.27 -6.67
CA ASN A 347 0.39 -8.68 -6.82
C ASN A 347 0.41 -9.33 -5.43
N THR A 348 -0.76 -9.64 -4.89
CA THR A 348 -0.87 -10.42 -3.65
C THR A 348 -0.49 -11.86 -3.97
N PHE A 349 0.81 -12.14 -3.93
CA PHE A 349 1.42 -13.37 -4.42
C PHE A 349 0.91 -14.59 -3.67
N ASN A 350 0.28 -15.49 -4.41
CA ASN A 350 -0.38 -16.69 -3.92
C ASN A 350 -0.30 -17.80 -4.98
N LEU A 351 -0.76 -19.01 -4.66
CA LEU A 351 -0.72 -20.16 -5.58
C LEU A 351 -1.28 -19.85 -6.97
N LEU A 352 -2.39 -19.11 -7.05
CA LEU A 352 -3.07 -18.83 -8.32
C LEU A 352 -2.39 -17.71 -9.13
N SER A 353 -1.50 -16.94 -8.51
CA SER A 353 -0.69 -15.94 -9.23
C SER A 353 0.43 -16.59 -10.05
N ILE A 354 0.84 -17.82 -9.72
CA ILE A 354 2.01 -18.49 -10.29
C ILE A 354 1.86 -18.73 -11.80
N PRO A 355 0.76 -19.32 -12.32
CA PRO A 355 0.65 -19.65 -13.74
C PRO A 355 0.79 -18.44 -14.68
N SER A 356 0.31 -17.28 -14.26
CA SER A 356 0.41 -16.04 -15.05
C SER A 356 1.52 -15.09 -14.62
N LEU A 357 2.40 -15.50 -13.68
CA LEU A 357 3.45 -14.62 -13.18
C LEU A 357 4.44 -14.19 -14.28
N PHE A 358 4.80 -15.10 -15.18
CA PHE A 358 5.71 -14.80 -16.28
C PHE A 358 5.13 -13.71 -17.20
N SER A 359 3.90 -13.88 -17.67
CA SER A 359 3.22 -12.87 -18.49
C SER A 359 2.95 -11.57 -17.74
N TYR A 360 2.72 -11.62 -16.42
CA TYR A 360 2.65 -10.44 -15.58
C TYR A 360 3.97 -9.65 -15.57
N LEU A 361 5.11 -10.32 -15.43
CA LEU A 361 6.43 -9.68 -15.46
C LEU A 361 6.77 -9.10 -16.84
N GLN A 362 6.38 -9.80 -17.92
CA GLN A 362 6.50 -9.27 -19.29
C GLN A 362 5.69 -7.98 -19.44
N LEU A 363 4.44 -7.96 -19.00
CA LEU A 363 3.60 -6.76 -19.03
C LEU A 363 4.22 -5.59 -18.24
N ILE A 364 4.85 -5.86 -17.10
CA ILE A 364 5.55 -4.81 -16.32
C ILE A 364 6.66 -4.18 -17.16
N LEU A 365 7.47 -4.98 -17.88
CA LEU A 365 8.50 -4.47 -18.78
C LEU A 365 7.92 -3.66 -19.94
N GLU A 366 6.86 -4.16 -20.59
CA GLU A 366 6.17 -3.46 -21.69
C GLU A 366 5.67 -2.08 -21.22
N LEU A 367 4.98 -2.02 -20.07
CA LEU A 367 4.51 -0.75 -19.52
C LEU A 367 5.66 0.18 -19.11
N ARG A 368 6.79 -0.36 -18.65
CA ARG A 368 8.00 0.43 -18.41
C ARG A 368 8.59 1.00 -19.68
N GLN A 369 8.59 0.25 -20.78
CA GLN A 369 9.02 0.73 -22.10
C GLN A 369 8.06 1.79 -22.64
N GLU A 370 6.75 1.58 -22.49
CA GLU A 370 5.72 2.51 -22.95
C GLU A 370 5.74 3.85 -22.19
N PHE A 371 5.91 3.80 -20.86
CA PHE A 371 5.81 4.95 -19.96
C PHE A 371 7.12 5.32 -19.26
N GLY A 372 8.16 4.52 -19.46
CA GLY A 372 9.48 4.77 -18.89
C GLY A 372 10.18 5.95 -19.56
N GLY A 373 10.87 6.74 -18.76
CA GLY A 373 11.84 7.67 -19.28
C GLY A 373 11.36 9.03 -19.69
N ARG A 374 10.30 9.57 -19.13
CA ARG A 374 10.06 11.01 -19.19
C ARG A 374 11.09 11.72 -18.33
N ASN A 375 11.82 12.66 -18.93
CA ASN A 375 12.74 13.51 -18.19
C ASN A 375 11.93 14.42 -17.26
N GLN A 376 12.22 14.36 -15.97
CA GLN A 376 11.75 15.33 -15.00
C GLN A 376 12.87 16.31 -14.72
N THR A 377 12.54 17.59 -14.74
CA THR A 377 13.42 18.62 -14.20
C THR A 377 13.21 18.68 -12.70
N GLU A 378 14.19 18.26 -11.94
CA GLU A 378 14.24 18.45 -10.50
C GLU A 378 15.07 19.68 -10.20
N PHE A 379 14.71 20.38 -9.14
CA PHE A 379 15.55 21.44 -8.63
C PHE A 379 15.91 21.17 -7.17
N GLU A 380 17.14 21.51 -6.83
CA GLU A 380 17.61 21.55 -5.46
C GLU A 380 17.93 23.00 -5.12
N ILE A 381 17.72 23.42 -3.87
CA ILE A 381 18.24 24.69 -3.39
C ILE A 381 19.75 24.59 -3.50
N ALA A 382 20.35 25.50 -4.26
CA ALA A 382 21.79 25.51 -4.42
C ALA A 382 22.47 25.69 -3.06
N PRO A 383 23.56 24.96 -2.77
CA PRO A 383 24.26 25.05 -1.50
C PRO A 383 24.79 26.47 -1.16
N GLU A 384 24.98 27.28 -2.18
CA GLU A 384 25.39 28.68 -2.10
C GLU A 384 24.29 29.62 -1.65
N SER A 385 23.01 29.19 -1.58
CA SER A 385 21.91 30.02 -1.07
C SER A 385 22.07 30.27 0.42
N THR A 386 22.19 31.52 0.80
CA THR A 386 22.31 31.92 2.21
C THR A 386 20.95 31.82 2.94
N PRO A 387 20.94 31.62 4.27
CA PRO A 387 19.70 31.66 5.04
C PRO A 387 18.89 32.95 4.88
N GLU A 388 19.56 34.09 4.67
CA GLU A 388 18.93 35.40 4.49
C GLU A 388 18.25 35.50 3.11
N GLU A 389 18.89 35.00 2.05
CA GLU A 389 18.29 34.91 0.72
C GLU A 389 17.06 33.98 0.73
N ILE A 390 17.15 32.83 1.41
CA ILE A 390 16.02 31.90 1.55
C ILE A 390 14.86 32.56 2.30
N ALA A 391 15.13 33.28 3.39
CA ALA A 391 14.13 33.99 4.17
C ALA A 391 13.45 35.11 3.39
N ASN A 392 14.18 35.75 2.46
CA ASN A 392 13.68 36.81 1.57
C ASN A 392 13.04 36.25 0.27
N GLY A 393 12.88 34.93 0.15
CA GLY A 393 12.30 34.32 -1.04
C GLY A 393 13.25 34.26 -2.25
N VAL A 394 14.51 34.67 -2.10
CA VAL A 394 15.55 34.57 -3.12
C VAL A 394 16.22 33.22 -2.99
N VAL A 395 15.87 32.29 -3.84
CA VAL A 395 16.42 30.92 -3.80
C VAL A 395 17.14 30.62 -5.10
N HIS A 396 18.46 30.43 -5.03
CA HIS A 396 19.21 29.89 -6.14
C HIS A 396 18.90 28.41 -6.27
N LYS A 397 18.50 27.97 -7.46
CA LYS A 397 18.06 26.60 -7.71
C LYS A 397 18.95 25.95 -8.76
N LYS A 398 19.46 24.78 -8.41
CA LYS A 398 20.18 23.95 -9.36
C LYS A 398 19.21 22.97 -10.00
N TYR A 399 19.10 23.02 -11.32
CA TYR A 399 18.24 22.14 -12.10
C TYR A 399 19.02 20.91 -12.54
N THR A 400 18.46 19.74 -12.28
CA THR A 400 18.94 18.48 -12.81
C THR A 400 17.81 17.79 -13.57
N GLN A 401 18.10 17.35 -14.79
CA GLN A 401 17.17 16.46 -15.50
C GLN A 401 17.41 15.05 -15.04
N LYS A 402 16.40 14.44 -14.43
CA LYS A 402 16.42 13.03 -14.07
C LYS A 402 15.34 12.28 -14.83
N ARG A 403 15.69 11.12 -15.32
CA ARG A 403 14.73 10.20 -15.90
C ARG A 403 13.95 9.52 -14.78
N PHE A 404 12.63 9.65 -14.77
CA PHE A 404 11.76 9.18 -13.70
C PHE A 404 11.00 7.93 -14.14
N GLN A 405 11.15 6.84 -13.40
CA GLN A 405 10.36 5.63 -13.62
C GLN A 405 8.97 5.79 -13.02
N ARG A 406 7.94 5.53 -13.81
CA ARG A 406 6.54 5.69 -13.42
C ARG A 406 5.85 4.36 -13.11
N ILE A 407 6.46 3.23 -13.47
CA ILE A 407 5.88 1.90 -13.29
C ILE A 407 6.70 1.12 -12.28
N PHE A 408 6.04 0.73 -11.21
CA PHE A 408 6.57 -0.13 -10.17
C PHE A 408 5.66 -1.34 -9.96
N PHE A 409 6.16 -2.36 -9.33
CA PHE A 409 5.35 -3.46 -8.84
C PHE A 409 5.86 -3.95 -7.50
N ASP A 410 5.00 -4.65 -6.78
CA ASP A 410 5.33 -5.33 -5.55
C ASP A 410 4.62 -6.69 -5.50
N ILE A 411 5.26 -7.68 -4.87
CA ILE A 411 4.80 -9.07 -4.76
C ILE A 411 4.76 -9.52 -3.30
N PRO A 412 3.95 -8.86 -2.44
CA PRO A 412 3.77 -9.32 -1.06
C PRO A 412 3.12 -10.70 -1.03
N LEU A 413 3.57 -11.55 -0.10
CA LEU A 413 2.96 -12.85 0.13
C LEU A 413 1.55 -12.71 0.70
N LEU A 414 0.64 -13.54 0.24
CA LEU A 414 -0.67 -13.70 0.85
C LEU A 414 -0.53 -14.46 2.19
N ASN A 415 -0.96 -13.82 3.28
CA ASN A 415 -0.91 -14.43 4.62
C ASN A 415 -2.15 -15.26 4.96
N TYR A 416 -3.29 -14.97 4.34
CA TYR A 416 -4.57 -15.64 4.57
C TYR A 416 -5.49 -15.42 3.35
N PRO A 417 -6.24 -16.43 2.93
CA PRO A 417 -6.42 -17.76 3.55
C PRO A 417 -5.29 -18.76 3.21
N ASN A 418 -5.00 -19.68 4.15
CA ASN A 418 -3.84 -20.57 4.10
C ASN A 418 -3.85 -21.55 2.92
N TRP A 419 -5.01 -21.90 2.37
CA TRP A 419 -5.09 -22.78 1.20
C TRP A 419 -4.59 -22.15 -0.10
N PHE A 420 -4.38 -20.83 -0.12
CA PHE A 420 -3.71 -20.14 -1.23
C PHE A 420 -2.23 -19.84 -0.94
N ASP A 421 -1.71 -20.23 0.23
CA ASP A 421 -0.31 -20.01 0.56
C ASP A 421 0.59 -20.77 -0.44
N VAL A 422 1.58 -20.08 -0.97
CA VAL A 422 2.58 -20.61 -1.92
C VAL A 422 3.39 -21.77 -1.35
N LYS A 423 3.43 -21.94 -0.03
CA LYS A 423 4.05 -23.10 0.65
C LYS A 423 3.34 -24.43 0.37
N ASN A 424 2.14 -24.40 -0.22
CA ASN A 424 1.42 -25.59 -0.66
C ASN A 424 1.75 -25.99 -2.10
N ALA A 425 2.65 -25.26 -2.79
CA ALA A 425 3.02 -25.52 -4.18
C ALA A 425 3.59 -26.93 -4.39
N THR A 426 3.42 -27.43 -5.60
CA THR A 426 4.06 -28.64 -6.12
C THR A 426 5.38 -28.26 -6.84
N PRO A 427 6.28 -29.22 -7.09
CA PRO A 427 7.55 -28.93 -7.75
C PRO A 427 7.42 -28.20 -9.09
N ASP A 428 6.45 -28.55 -9.92
CA ASP A 428 6.14 -27.92 -11.20
C ASP A 428 5.79 -26.42 -11.05
N LEU A 429 5.03 -26.05 -10.01
CA LEU A 429 4.72 -24.66 -9.70
C LEU A 429 5.95 -23.89 -9.18
N ILE A 430 6.86 -24.58 -8.47
CA ILE A 430 8.14 -24.01 -8.04
C ILE A 430 9.02 -23.73 -9.24
N ASP A 431 9.12 -24.67 -10.20
CA ASP A 431 9.89 -24.51 -11.43
C ASP A 431 9.41 -23.30 -12.25
N MET A 432 8.09 -23.07 -12.35
CA MET A 432 7.55 -21.86 -13.00
C MET A 432 8.05 -20.56 -12.36
N VAL A 433 8.22 -20.53 -11.04
CA VAL A 433 8.72 -19.33 -10.35
C VAL A 433 10.25 -19.22 -10.52
N GLU A 434 10.98 -20.32 -10.64
CA GLU A 434 12.40 -20.32 -10.99
C GLU A 434 12.62 -19.68 -12.38
N ASP A 435 11.81 -20.05 -13.37
CA ASP A 435 11.84 -19.45 -14.70
C ASP A 435 11.56 -17.94 -14.65
N CYS A 436 10.63 -17.51 -13.81
CA CYS A 436 10.35 -16.10 -13.57
C CYS A 436 11.55 -15.36 -12.96
N VAL A 437 12.26 -15.98 -12.00
CA VAL A 437 13.48 -15.41 -11.43
C VAL A 437 14.57 -15.27 -12.50
N ALA A 438 14.79 -16.34 -13.31
CA ALA A 438 15.75 -16.32 -14.40
C ALA A 438 15.42 -15.23 -15.44
N PHE A 439 14.14 -15.07 -15.78
CA PHE A 439 13.67 -14.00 -16.66
C PHE A 439 13.96 -12.60 -16.08
N MET A 440 13.71 -12.39 -14.80
CA MET A 440 14.00 -11.10 -14.15
C MET A 440 15.50 -10.81 -14.12
N GLU A 441 16.35 -11.81 -13.85
CA GLU A 441 17.82 -11.67 -13.87
C GLU A 441 18.34 -11.34 -15.27
N ALA A 442 17.81 -12.01 -16.30
CA ALA A 442 18.17 -11.74 -17.70
C ALA A 442 17.76 -10.33 -18.16
N ASN A 443 16.78 -9.72 -17.49
CA ASN A 443 16.28 -8.38 -17.77
C ASN A 443 16.54 -7.42 -16.61
N GLU A 444 17.61 -7.63 -15.85
CA GLU A 444 17.99 -6.75 -14.76
C GLU A 444 18.40 -5.37 -15.28
N GLN A 445 18.06 -4.35 -14.53
CA GLN A 445 18.46 -2.98 -14.82
C GLN A 445 19.99 -2.86 -14.75
N GLY A 446 20.61 -2.36 -15.85
CA GLY A 446 22.07 -2.17 -15.87
C GLY A 446 22.55 -1.10 -14.89
N SER A 447 23.76 -1.27 -14.37
CA SER A 447 24.42 -0.35 -13.44
C SER A 447 24.83 0.98 -14.06
N ASP A 448 24.86 1.08 -15.39
CA ASP A 448 25.25 2.27 -16.13
C ASP A 448 24.09 3.26 -16.21
N TYR A 449 24.31 4.44 -15.66
CA TYR A 449 23.45 5.60 -15.78
C TYR A 449 23.22 5.91 -17.28
N GLY A 450 22.06 5.54 -17.79
CA GLY A 450 21.68 5.76 -19.20
C GLY A 450 21.23 4.52 -19.94
N LYS A 451 21.45 3.32 -19.40
CA LYS A 451 20.89 2.07 -19.92
C LYS A 451 19.64 1.70 -19.12
N THR A 452 18.52 1.78 -19.81
CA THR A 452 17.19 1.23 -19.48
C THR A 452 16.77 1.25 -18.00
N LEU A 453 16.01 2.27 -17.62
CA LEU A 453 15.20 2.26 -16.39
C LEU A 453 14.08 1.21 -16.45
N GLU A 454 13.95 0.51 -17.58
CA GLU A 454 12.87 -0.43 -17.86
C GLU A 454 13.12 -1.81 -17.22
N GLY A 455 14.38 -2.20 -16.99
CA GLY A 455 14.73 -3.49 -16.39
C GLY A 455 14.26 -3.65 -14.94
N PHE A 456 14.37 -4.89 -14.43
CA PHE A 456 14.06 -5.21 -13.05
C PHE A 456 15.16 -4.72 -12.11
N LYS A 457 14.75 -4.15 -10.99
CA LYS A 457 15.68 -3.67 -9.97
C LYS A 457 16.18 -4.83 -9.09
N PRO A 458 17.43 -4.78 -8.58
CA PRO A 458 17.97 -5.84 -7.73
C PRO A 458 17.06 -6.22 -6.56
N HIS A 459 16.40 -5.24 -5.92
CA HIS A 459 15.52 -5.52 -4.80
C HIS A 459 14.19 -6.21 -5.21
N GLU A 460 13.72 -5.99 -6.45
CA GLU A 460 12.54 -6.67 -7.00
C GLU A 460 12.86 -8.16 -7.25
N ILE A 461 14.03 -8.43 -7.84
CA ILE A 461 14.55 -9.79 -8.06
C ILE A 461 14.75 -10.49 -6.71
N LEU A 462 15.39 -9.82 -5.76
CA LEU A 462 15.63 -10.37 -4.43
C LEU A 462 14.31 -10.72 -3.71
N LYS A 463 13.27 -9.91 -3.91
CA LYS A 463 11.95 -10.18 -3.31
C LYS A 463 11.34 -11.47 -3.87
N LEU A 464 11.37 -11.68 -5.19
CA LEU A 464 10.88 -12.92 -5.80
C LEU A 464 11.71 -14.13 -5.36
N LYS A 465 13.04 -14.00 -5.27
CA LYS A 465 13.91 -15.05 -4.73
C LYS A 465 13.57 -15.45 -3.29
N ARG A 466 13.21 -14.48 -2.44
CA ARG A 466 12.74 -14.77 -1.07
C ARG A 466 11.41 -15.53 -1.08
N ASN A 467 10.47 -15.14 -1.92
CA ASN A 467 9.21 -15.85 -2.08
C ASN A 467 9.47 -17.29 -2.56
N LEU A 468 10.33 -17.48 -3.55
CA LEU A 468 10.75 -18.80 -4.04
C LEU A 468 11.41 -19.65 -2.94
N ALA A 469 12.26 -19.06 -2.12
CA ALA A 469 12.87 -19.78 -0.99
C ALA A 469 11.81 -20.28 0.01
N MET A 470 10.81 -19.45 0.31
CA MET A 470 9.69 -19.86 1.18
C MET A 470 8.81 -20.96 0.55
N MET A 471 8.64 -20.96 -0.78
CA MET A 471 7.96 -22.04 -1.49
C MET A 471 8.73 -23.36 -1.36
N LYS A 472 10.05 -23.34 -1.54
CA LYS A 472 10.94 -24.52 -1.41
C LYS A 472 11.02 -25.04 0.01
N GLU A 473 10.97 -24.17 1.01
CA GLU A 473 10.87 -24.57 2.41
C GLU A 473 9.58 -25.38 2.67
N GLY A 474 8.49 -24.96 2.01
CA GLY A 474 7.19 -25.57 2.19
C GLY A 474 6.60 -25.38 3.59
N ALA A 475 5.51 -26.08 3.87
CA ALA A 475 4.92 -26.22 5.19
C ALA A 475 5.01 -27.68 5.66
N GLY A 476 4.68 -27.97 6.93
CA GLY A 476 4.61 -29.34 7.42
C GLY A 476 3.58 -30.18 6.65
N ALA A 477 3.84 -31.48 6.47
CA ALA A 477 3.03 -32.38 5.64
C ALA A 477 1.52 -32.38 6.02
N GLU A 478 1.19 -32.38 7.31
CA GLU A 478 -0.18 -32.31 7.81
C GLU A 478 -0.87 -30.97 7.43
N GLN A 479 -0.13 -29.88 7.53
CA GLN A 479 -0.64 -28.57 7.16
C GLN A 479 -0.88 -28.47 5.64
N ILE A 480 0.05 -28.98 4.83
CA ILE A 480 -0.10 -29.05 3.37
C ILE A 480 -1.33 -29.87 2.99
N SER A 481 -1.50 -31.05 3.58
CA SER A 481 -2.68 -31.89 3.34
C SER A 481 -3.98 -31.17 3.69
N THR A 482 -4.04 -30.52 4.85
CA THR A 482 -5.20 -29.74 5.27
C THR A 482 -5.49 -28.58 4.31
N ASN A 483 -4.47 -27.81 3.94
CA ASN A 483 -4.62 -26.66 3.06
C ASN A 483 -5.06 -27.07 1.65
N ARG A 484 -4.48 -28.15 1.08
CA ARG A 484 -4.86 -28.65 -0.25
C ARG A 484 -6.29 -29.16 -0.28
N ARG A 485 -6.74 -29.86 0.77
CA ARG A 485 -8.14 -30.25 0.91
C ARG A 485 -9.06 -29.04 0.95
N GLN A 486 -8.74 -28.02 1.75
CA GLN A 486 -9.51 -26.78 1.82
C GLN A 486 -9.50 -26.01 0.49
N PHE A 487 -8.38 -26.02 -0.25
CA PHE A 487 -8.31 -25.48 -1.59
C PHE A 487 -9.35 -26.13 -2.51
N TYR A 488 -9.37 -27.45 -2.59
CA TYR A 488 -10.35 -28.18 -3.41
C TYR A 488 -11.79 -27.84 -3.00
N GLN A 489 -12.08 -27.89 -1.70
CA GLN A 489 -13.42 -27.58 -1.18
C GLN A 489 -13.85 -26.14 -1.48
N PHE A 490 -12.91 -25.19 -1.39
CA PHE A 490 -13.18 -23.79 -1.72
C PHE A 490 -13.44 -23.63 -3.22
N ILE A 491 -12.56 -24.10 -4.08
CA ILE A 491 -12.67 -23.96 -5.55
C ILE A 491 -13.99 -24.57 -6.05
N LYS A 492 -14.35 -25.76 -5.59
CA LYS A 492 -15.62 -26.40 -5.97
C LYS A 492 -16.84 -25.54 -5.65
N GLN A 493 -16.88 -24.93 -4.47
CA GLN A 493 -17.97 -24.04 -4.08
C GLN A 493 -17.91 -22.71 -4.84
N TYR A 494 -16.71 -22.17 -5.05
CA TYR A 494 -16.46 -20.96 -5.79
C TYR A 494 -16.98 -21.06 -7.22
N ASP A 495 -16.59 -22.09 -7.96
CA ASP A 495 -17.04 -22.34 -9.33
C ASP A 495 -18.56 -22.50 -9.40
N SER A 496 -19.14 -23.26 -8.48
CA SER A 496 -20.58 -23.43 -8.42
C SER A 496 -21.34 -22.14 -8.19
N ARG A 497 -20.86 -21.26 -7.29
CA ARG A 497 -21.53 -19.98 -6.96
C ARG A 497 -21.39 -18.94 -8.07
N ARG A 498 -20.28 -18.95 -8.78
CA ARG A 498 -19.90 -17.93 -9.77
C ARG A 498 -20.02 -18.39 -11.22
N GLN A 499 -20.39 -19.65 -11.43
CA GLN A 499 -20.53 -20.27 -12.76
C GLN A 499 -19.22 -20.15 -13.56
N THR A 500 -18.11 -20.46 -12.88
CA THR A 500 -16.76 -20.51 -13.46
C THR A 500 -16.27 -21.94 -13.54
N ASN A 501 -15.13 -22.17 -14.21
CA ASN A 501 -14.45 -23.46 -14.27
C ASN A 501 -12.96 -23.28 -14.04
N PHE A 502 -12.48 -23.76 -12.90
CA PHE A 502 -11.08 -23.64 -12.52
C PHE A 502 -10.14 -24.28 -13.53
N LEU A 503 -10.41 -25.51 -13.96
CA LEU A 503 -9.51 -26.24 -14.87
C LEU A 503 -9.48 -25.68 -16.29
N GLU A 504 -10.54 -25.01 -16.73
CA GLU A 504 -10.50 -24.27 -17.99
C GLU A 504 -9.68 -23.00 -17.88
N THR A 505 -9.68 -22.36 -16.71
CA THR A 505 -8.95 -21.10 -16.48
C THR A 505 -7.49 -21.32 -16.13
N PHE A 506 -7.19 -22.40 -15.40
CA PHE A 506 -5.84 -22.76 -14.94
C PHE A 506 -5.47 -24.17 -15.38
N PRO A 507 -5.35 -24.45 -16.69
CA PRO A 507 -4.98 -25.77 -17.18
C PRO A 507 -3.61 -26.24 -16.65
N GLU A 508 -2.69 -25.31 -16.37
CA GLU A 508 -1.37 -25.56 -15.79
C GLU A 508 -1.43 -26.13 -14.37
N MET A 509 -2.55 -25.92 -13.67
CA MET A 509 -2.75 -26.42 -12.30
C MET A 509 -3.55 -27.72 -12.23
N THR A 510 -3.76 -28.42 -13.35
CA THR A 510 -4.57 -29.64 -13.39
C THR A 510 -4.05 -30.72 -12.44
N ASP A 511 -2.76 -30.98 -12.43
CA ASP A 511 -2.13 -31.99 -11.57
C ASP A 511 -2.19 -31.58 -10.10
N PHE A 512 -1.93 -30.31 -9.81
CA PHE A 512 -2.10 -29.77 -8.46
C PHE A 512 -3.54 -29.94 -7.95
N TYR A 513 -4.54 -29.58 -8.77
CA TYR A 513 -5.95 -29.69 -8.41
C TYR A 513 -6.37 -31.13 -8.17
N ASN A 514 -5.92 -32.07 -9.02
CA ASN A 514 -6.20 -33.50 -8.85
C ASN A 514 -5.59 -34.05 -7.56
N THR A 515 -4.35 -33.66 -7.24
CA THR A 515 -3.72 -33.98 -5.95
C THR A 515 -4.55 -33.47 -4.77
N CYS A 516 -5.11 -32.25 -4.87
CA CYS A 516 -5.97 -31.69 -3.81
C CYS A 516 -7.30 -32.44 -3.66
N LYS A 517 -7.80 -33.05 -4.74
CA LYS A 517 -9.05 -33.84 -4.75
C LYS A 517 -8.91 -35.20 -4.10
N GLU A 518 -7.73 -35.78 -4.19
CA GLU A 518 -7.43 -37.15 -3.70
C GLU A 518 -7.17 -37.20 -2.18
N ILE A 519 -6.93 -36.04 -1.54
CA ILE A 519 -6.73 -35.89 -0.10
C ILE A 519 -8.09 -35.76 0.62
#